data_c64e99472856441558ac545b42e3450b
#
_entry.id   c64e99472856441558ac545b42e3450b
#
_cell.length_a   1.000
_cell.length_b   1.000
_cell.length_c   1.000
_cell.angle_alpha   90.00
_cell.angle_beta   90.00
_cell.angle_gamma   90.00
#
_symmetry.space_group_name_H-M   'P 1'
#
loop_
_entity.id
_entity.type
_entity.pdbx_description
1 polymer ?
#
loop_
_entity_poly.entity_id
_entity_poly.type
_entity_poly.pdbx_seq_one_letter_code
_entity_poly.pdbx_strand_id
1 'polypeptide(L)'
;MATLIKIDHSASVAHTGTQRFCSRCGEAGEPPPPRGRPLRERRVCEACGMGVLLSCAREALPGMGAAFIIATADLSVSAVSSAGEMLFGLEEDLLGVPLVSVVKATGGKERLARTVASAALRNRPPTVLTMRGLTPNAEAAGLLAASFNTGQS
;
A
#
# COMPACT_ATOMS: atom_id res chain seq x y z
N MET A 1 6.00 10.78 3.69
CA MET A 1 4.68 10.30 3.24
C MET A 1 4.85 8.97 2.56
N ALA A 2 4.10 7.97 2.98
CA ALA A 2 4.10 6.65 2.34
C ALA A 2 2.88 6.53 1.42
N THR A 3 3.05 5.91 0.28
CA THR A 3 1.97 5.59 -0.67
C THR A 3 1.69 4.10 -0.61
N LEU A 4 0.44 3.74 -0.32
CA LEU A 4 -0.01 2.36 -0.34
C LEU A 4 -0.42 1.96 -1.76
N ILE A 5 0.12 0.86 -2.23
CA ILE A 5 -0.26 0.22 -3.48
C ILE A 5 -0.94 -1.09 -3.11
N LYS A 6 -2.26 -1.09 -3.14
CA LYS A 6 -3.07 -2.27 -2.94
C LYS A 6 -3.28 -2.98 -4.27
N ILE A 7 -3.07 -4.27 -4.27
CA ILE A 7 -3.33 -5.14 -5.41
C ILE A 7 -4.67 -5.82 -5.16
N ASP A 8 -5.68 -5.43 -5.92
CA ASP A 8 -7.05 -5.88 -5.72
C ASP A 8 -7.65 -6.52 -6.97
N HIS A 9 -8.44 -7.56 -6.73
CA HIS A 9 -9.23 -8.22 -7.76
C HIS A 9 -10.73 -7.84 -7.74
N SER A 10 -11.15 -6.92 -6.86
CA SER A 10 -12.56 -6.53 -6.73
C SER A 10 -12.72 -5.04 -6.47
N ALA A 11 -13.59 -4.40 -7.22
CA ALA A 11 -14.02 -3.02 -6.97
C ALA A 11 -14.96 -2.98 -5.74
N SER A 12 -14.63 -2.19 -4.74
CA SER A 12 -15.44 -1.98 -3.54
C SER A 12 -16.01 -0.56 -3.48
N VAL A 13 -17.20 -0.45 -2.92
CA VAL A 13 -17.99 0.79 -2.77
C VAL A 13 -17.33 1.78 -1.80
N ALA A 14 -17.34 3.07 -2.16
CA ALA A 14 -16.70 4.15 -1.41
C ALA A 14 -17.31 4.37 0.00
N HIS A 15 -16.45 4.33 1.01
CA HIS A 15 -16.74 4.81 2.35
C HIS A 15 -15.69 5.85 2.75
N THR A 16 -16.11 7.07 3.04
CA THR A 16 -15.24 8.16 3.50
C THR A 16 -14.76 7.91 4.91
N GLY A 17 -13.46 7.93 5.13
CA GLY A 17 -12.86 7.78 6.46
C GLY A 17 -11.40 7.29 6.41
N THR A 18 -10.67 7.51 7.48
CA THR A 18 -9.31 7.00 7.68
C THR A 18 -9.36 5.75 8.54
N GLN A 19 -8.65 4.72 8.12
CA GLN A 19 -8.53 3.45 8.84
C GLN A 19 -7.06 3.10 9.01
N ARG A 20 -6.73 2.35 10.07
CA ARG A 20 -5.37 1.79 10.25
C ARG A 20 -5.31 0.37 9.72
N PHE A 21 -4.13 -0.02 9.27
CA PHE A 21 -3.85 -1.39 8.83
C PHE A 21 -2.39 -1.75 9.14
N CYS A 22 -2.12 -3.04 9.22
CA CYS A 22 -0.78 -3.55 9.44
C CYS A 22 0.01 -3.59 8.13
N SER A 23 1.24 -3.04 8.13
CA SER A 23 2.15 -3.05 6.97
C SER A 23 2.62 -4.45 6.55
N ARG A 24 2.45 -5.45 7.40
CA ARG A 24 2.94 -6.83 7.15
C ARG A 24 1.81 -7.79 6.79
N CYS A 25 0.75 -7.88 7.59
CA CYS A 25 -0.34 -8.83 7.38
C CYS A 25 -1.62 -8.22 6.79
N GLY A 26 -1.71 -6.89 6.70
CA GLY A 26 -2.89 -6.19 6.18
C GLY A 26 -4.08 -6.15 7.15
N GLU A 27 -3.95 -6.70 8.36
CA GLU A 27 -5.02 -6.66 9.36
C GLU A 27 -5.44 -5.23 9.67
N ALA A 28 -6.73 -4.98 9.69
CA ALA A 28 -7.30 -3.70 10.05
C ALA A 28 -7.10 -3.43 11.54
N GLY A 29 -6.44 -2.32 11.88
CA GLY A 29 -6.30 -1.85 13.25
C GLY A 29 -7.47 -0.96 13.66
N GLU A 30 -7.49 -0.55 14.94
CA GLU A 30 -8.44 0.45 15.41
C GLU A 30 -8.29 1.75 14.62
N PRO A 31 -9.39 2.48 14.37
CA PRO A 31 -9.32 3.78 13.71
C PRO A 31 -8.44 4.74 14.53
N PRO A 32 -7.75 5.69 13.86
CA PRO A 32 -6.93 6.65 14.56
C PRO A 32 -7.80 7.45 15.54
N PRO A 33 -7.31 7.72 16.76
CA PRO A 33 -8.08 8.45 17.74
C PRO A 33 -8.35 9.90 17.29
N PRO A 34 -9.41 10.52 17.83
CA PRO A 34 -9.72 11.90 17.53
C PRO A 34 -8.58 12.83 17.97
N ARG A 35 -8.35 13.89 17.17
CA ARG A 35 -7.30 14.89 17.40
C ARG A 35 -7.35 15.42 18.86
N GLY A 36 -6.20 15.47 19.52
CA GLY A 36 -6.04 16.06 20.86
C GLY A 36 -5.87 15.07 22.00
N ARG A 37 -5.91 13.77 21.78
CA ARG A 37 -5.62 12.79 22.81
C ARG A 37 -4.15 12.36 22.73
N PRO A 38 -3.34 12.46 23.81
CA PRO A 38 -1.97 11.95 23.79
C PRO A 38 -2.03 10.42 23.64
N LEU A 39 -1.41 9.94 22.59
CA LEU A 39 -1.40 8.54 22.22
C LEU A 39 -0.24 7.81 22.89
N ARG A 40 -0.54 6.87 23.76
CA ARG A 40 0.26 5.65 23.83
C ARG A 40 -0.17 4.77 22.66
N GLU A 41 0.22 5.16 21.44
CA GLU A 41 -0.12 4.40 20.27
C GLU A 41 0.65 3.09 20.27
N ARG A 42 -0.08 2.00 20.27
CA ARG A 42 0.45 0.72 19.82
C ARG A 42 0.80 0.88 18.35
N ARG A 43 2.08 0.89 18.06
CA ARG A 43 2.58 1.00 16.68
C ARG A 43 2.75 -0.37 16.02
N VAL A 44 2.83 -1.41 16.82
CA VAL A 44 3.04 -2.79 16.35
C VAL A 44 1.70 -3.51 16.30
N CYS A 45 1.48 -4.25 15.22
CA CYS A 45 0.30 -5.07 15.03
C CYS A 45 0.25 -6.22 16.05
N GLU A 46 -0.85 -6.36 16.75
CA GLU A 46 -1.04 -7.48 17.70
C GLU A 46 -1.28 -8.81 17.00
N ALA A 47 -1.86 -8.81 15.80
CA ALA A 47 -2.19 -10.04 15.08
C ALA A 47 -0.95 -10.79 14.59
N CYS A 48 0.05 -10.08 14.03
CA CYS A 48 1.28 -10.72 13.54
C CYS A 48 2.51 -10.44 14.39
N GLY A 49 2.47 -9.47 15.30
CA GLY A 49 3.57 -9.11 16.19
C GLY A 49 4.78 -8.42 15.53
N MET A 50 4.74 -8.20 14.21
CA MET A 50 5.89 -7.69 13.45
C MET A 50 5.61 -6.42 12.64
N GLY A 51 4.39 -6.28 12.11
CA GLY A 51 4.06 -5.16 11.24
C GLY A 51 3.78 -3.87 11.99
N VAL A 52 3.99 -2.75 11.34
CA VAL A 52 3.67 -1.41 11.85
C VAL A 52 2.27 -1.01 11.40
N LEU A 53 1.50 -0.39 12.31
CA LEU A 53 0.17 0.12 11.97
C LEU A 53 0.29 1.48 11.27
N LEU A 54 -0.17 1.52 10.02
CA LEU A 54 -0.21 2.70 9.16
C LEU A 54 -1.66 3.11 8.90
N SER A 55 -1.86 4.39 8.59
CA SER A 55 -3.18 4.93 8.25
C SER A 55 -3.35 5.10 6.74
N CYS A 56 -4.52 4.73 6.22
CA CYS A 56 -4.90 4.97 4.83
C CYS A 56 -6.39 5.34 4.74
N ALA A 57 -6.84 5.79 3.57
CA ALA A 57 -8.27 5.88 3.32
C ALA A 57 -8.89 4.48 3.35
N ARG A 58 -10.12 4.40 3.84
CA ARG A 58 -10.83 3.12 4.01
C ARG A 58 -10.96 2.34 2.68
N GLU A 59 -11.10 3.05 1.58
CA GLU A 59 -11.20 2.47 0.23
C GLU A 59 -9.89 1.80 -0.23
N ALA A 60 -8.76 2.24 0.31
CA ALA A 60 -7.44 1.68 0.00
C ALA A 60 -6.99 0.61 1.00
N LEU A 61 -7.84 0.26 1.97
CA LEU A 61 -7.50 -0.73 2.99
C LEU A 61 -7.17 -2.08 2.34
N PRO A 62 -5.98 -2.67 2.60
CA PRO A 62 -5.59 -3.95 2.00
C PRO A 62 -6.35 -5.04 2.71
N GLY A 63 -7.02 -5.66 3.00
CA GLY A 63 -7.55 -6.79 3.74
C GLY A 63 -6.46 -7.70 4.30
N MET A 64 -6.81 -8.46 5.30
CA MET A 64 -5.92 -9.46 5.90
C MET A 64 -5.46 -10.47 4.84
N GLY A 65 -4.16 -10.73 4.79
CA GLY A 65 -3.57 -11.65 3.81
C GLY A 65 -3.48 -11.10 2.39
N ALA A 66 -3.80 -9.84 2.14
CA ALA A 66 -3.64 -9.22 0.84
C ALA A 66 -2.16 -9.02 0.48
N ALA A 67 -1.84 -9.18 -0.80
CA ALA A 67 -0.54 -8.82 -1.33
C ALA A 67 -0.53 -7.30 -1.63
N PHE A 68 0.42 -6.58 -1.04
CA PHE A 68 0.61 -5.15 -1.28
C PHE A 68 2.05 -4.71 -1.06
N ILE A 69 2.39 -3.58 -1.66
CA ILE A 69 3.66 -2.87 -1.47
C ILE A 69 3.32 -1.47 -0.95
N ILE A 70 4.12 -0.99 -0.02
CA ILE A 70 4.11 0.41 0.43
C ILE A 70 5.34 1.07 -0.18
N ALA A 71 5.12 2.19 -0.86
CA ALA A 71 6.19 2.97 -1.47
C ALA A 71 6.20 4.40 -0.91
N THR A 72 7.37 4.99 -0.89
CA THR A 72 7.59 6.40 -0.56
C THR A 72 7.18 7.30 -1.73
N ALA A 73 7.11 8.61 -1.51
CA ALA A 73 6.72 9.57 -2.55
C ALA A 73 7.73 9.65 -3.72
N ASP A 74 8.99 9.24 -3.49
CA ASP A 74 10.04 9.12 -4.50
C ASP A 74 10.03 7.76 -5.23
N LEU A 75 8.96 6.97 -5.04
CA LEU A 75 8.77 5.67 -5.68
C LEU A 75 9.78 4.58 -5.25
N SER A 76 10.31 4.67 -4.04
CA SER A 76 11.10 3.60 -3.44
C SER A 76 10.23 2.67 -2.59
N VAL A 77 10.48 1.38 -2.64
CA VAL A 77 9.77 0.40 -1.80
C VAL A 77 10.15 0.63 -0.33
N SER A 78 9.15 0.74 0.52
CA SER A 78 9.28 1.00 1.96
C SER A 78 8.82 -0.17 2.81
N ALA A 79 7.88 -0.97 2.34
CA ALA A 79 7.46 -2.22 2.98
C ALA A 79 6.78 -3.13 1.97
N VAL A 80 6.78 -4.42 2.24
CA VAL A 80 6.08 -5.45 1.46
C VAL A 80 5.30 -6.34 2.42
N SER A 81 4.03 -6.61 2.13
CA SER A 81 3.25 -7.54 2.93
C SER A 81 3.76 -8.97 2.80
N SER A 82 3.47 -9.81 3.80
CA SER A 82 3.87 -11.22 3.75
C SER A 82 3.35 -11.95 2.50
N ALA A 83 2.13 -11.64 2.06
CA ALA A 83 1.61 -12.18 0.81
C ALA A 83 2.27 -11.52 -0.42
N GLY A 84 2.68 -10.26 -0.32
CA GLY A 84 3.43 -9.55 -1.36
C GLY A 84 4.81 -10.14 -1.59
N GLU A 85 5.47 -10.64 -0.56
CA GLU A 85 6.78 -11.31 -0.70
C GLU A 85 6.72 -12.53 -1.61
N MET A 86 5.61 -13.26 -1.62
CA MET A 86 5.43 -14.42 -2.52
C MET A 86 5.36 -14.02 -4.00
N LEU A 87 4.93 -12.79 -4.29
CA LEU A 87 4.82 -12.28 -5.65
C LEU A 87 6.09 -11.54 -6.09
N PHE A 88 6.63 -10.69 -5.24
CA PHE A 88 7.66 -9.71 -5.63
C PHE A 88 9.06 -10.07 -5.13
N GLY A 89 9.19 -10.93 -4.13
CA GLY A 89 10.43 -11.26 -3.44
C GLY A 89 10.46 -10.73 -2.00
N LEU A 90 11.46 -11.15 -1.25
CA LEU A 90 11.58 -10.82 0.17
C LEU A 90 11.65 -9.31 0.42
N GLU A 91 11.00 -8.84 1.47
CA GLU A 91 11.02 -7.42 1.85
C GLU A 91 12.45 -6.89 1.98
N GLU A 92 13.34 -7.65 2.60
CA GLU A 92 14.75 -7.26 2.82
C GLU A 92 15.51 -6.97 1.52
N ASP A 93 15.18 -7.67 0.43
CA ASP A 93 15.80 -7.47 -0.88
C ASP A 93 15.16 -6.30 -1.65
N LEU A 94 13.95 -5.91 -1.27
CA LEU A 94 13.15 -4.91 -1.97
C LEU A 94 13.19 -3.53 -1.31
N LEU A 95 13.55 -3.43 -0.05
CA LEU A 95 13.64 -2.14 0.66
C LEU A 95 14.57 -1.17 -0.06
N GLY A 96 14.05 0.02 -0.37
CA GLY A 96 14.77 1.07 -1.10
C GLY A 96 14.87 0.85 -2.61
N VAL A 97 14.44 -0.29 -3.14
CA VAL A 97 14.43 -0.54 -4.58
C VAL A 97 13.39 0.36 -5.26
N PRO A 98 13.69 0.96 -6.43
CA PRO A 98 12.70 1.72 -7.17
C PRO A 98 11.50 0.87 -7.56
N LEU A 99 10.28 1.34 -7.27
CA LEU A 99 9.04 0.63 -7.56
C LEU A 99 8.91 0.24 -9.04
N VAL A 100 9.45 1.06 -9.94
CA VAL A 100 9.46 0.81 -11.40
C VAL A 100 10.30 -0.40 -11.81
N SER A 101 11.17 -0.90 -10.92
CA SER A 101 11.92 -2.14 -11.11
C SER A 101 11.13 -3.39 -10.68
N VAL A 102 10.05 -3.20 -9.95
CA VAL A 102 9.21 -4.29 -9.40
C VAL A 102 7.90 -4.41 -10.17
N VAL A 103 7.33 -3.27 -10.61
CA VAL A 103 6.07 -3.22 -11.33
C VAL A 103 6.14 -2.27 -12.52
N LYS A 104 5.37 -2.57 -13.56
CA LYS A 104 5.20 -1.74 -14.74
C LYS A 104 3.74 -1.28 -14.85
N ALA A 105 3.51 0.02 -14.77
CA ALA A 105 2.19 0.59 -14.92
C ALA A 105 1.76 0.62 -16.40
N THR A 106 0.48 0.36 -16.64
CA THR A 106 -0.13 0.62 -17.95
C THR A 106 -0.10 2.13 -18.21
N GLY A 107 0.55 2.55 -19.27
CA GLY A 107 0.79 3.97 -19.59
C GLY A 107 2.16 4.50 -19.15
N GLY A 108 3.07 3.59 -18.71
CA GLY A 108 4.48 3.91 -18.47
C GLY A 108 4.78 4.51 -17.10
N LYS A 109 6.08 4.75 -16.86
CA LYS A 109 6.60 5.27 -15.58
C LYS A 109 6.15 6.71 -15.30
N GLU A 110 5.92 7.51 -16.31
CA GLU A 110 5.46 8.89 -16.18
C GLU A 110 4.02 8.95 -15.63
N ARG A 111 3.18 8.02 -16.07
CA ARG A 111 1.81 7.88 -15.54
C ARG A 111 1.84 7.43 -14.09
N LEU A 112 2.69 6.45 -13.76
CA LEU A 112 2.89 6.01 -12.39
C LEU A 112 3.32 7.17 -11.49
N ALA A 113 4.35 7.92 -11.88
CA ALA A 113 4.86 9.07 -11.13
C ALA A 113 3.79 10.15 -10.91
N ARG A 114 3.01 10.49 -11.95
CA ARG A 114 1.89 11.45 -11.83
C ARG A 114 0.79 10.93 -10.90
N THR A 115 0.48 9.64 -10.93
CA THR A 115 -0.52 9.04 -10.08
C THR A 115 -0.09 9.09 -8.61
N VAL A 116 1.16 8.75 -8.30
CA VAL A 116 1.72 8.84 -6.95
C VAL A 116 1.76 10.28 -6.46
N ALA A 117 2.23 11.22 -7.29
CA ALA A 117 2.24 12.64 -6.95
C ALA A 117 0.82 13.18 -6.68
N SER A 118 -0.16 12.75 -7.47
CA SER A 118 -1.58 13.12 -7.27
C SER A 118 -2.15 12.51 -5.99
N ALA A 119 -1.80 11.27 -5.68
CA ALA A 119 -2.21 10.60 -4.45
C ALA A 119 -1.59 11.26 -3.20
N ALA A 120 -0.42 11.89 -3.32
CA ALA A 120 0.23 12.63 -2.25
C ALA A 120 -0.53 13.92 -1.87
N LEU A 121 -1.44 14.39 -2.71
CA LEU A 121 -2.28 15.55 -2.40
C LEU A 121 -3.42 15.15 -1.47
N ARG A 122 -3.52 15.83 -0.33
CA ARG A 122 -4.57 15.59 0.67
C ARG A 122 -5.97 15.76 0.06
N ASN A 123 -6.92 14.99 0.55
CA ASN A 123 -8.35 15.03 0.21
C ASN A 123 -8.71 14.60 -1.23
N ARG A 124 -7.88 13.81 -1.87
CA ARG A 124 -8.26 13.17 -3.13
C ARG A 124 -8.65 11.70 -2.89
N PRO A 125 -9.66 11.19 -3.62
CA PRO A 125 -9.98 9.77 -3.57
C PRO A 125 -8.80 8.93 -4.07
N PRO A 126 -8.68 7.67 -3.63
CA PRO A 126 -7.68 6.75 -4.16
C PRO A 126 -7.79 6.65 -5.68
N THR A 127 -6.64 6.69 -6.35
CA THR A 127 -6.57 6.47 -7.80
C THR A 127 -6.18 5.04 -8.06
N VAL A 128 -6.92 4.35 -8.92
CA VAL A 128 -6.62 2.98 -9.33
C VAL A 128 -5.81 3.00 -10.62
N LEU A 129 -4.74 2.23 -10.66
CA LEU A 129 -3.90 2.04 -11.82
C LEU A 129 -3.68 0.55 -12.06
N THR A 130 -3.82 0.13 -13.31
CA THR A 130 -3.50 -1.23 -13.70
C THR A 130 -1.99 -1.37 -13.90
N MET A 131 -1.40 -2.41 -13.30
CA MET A 131 0.03 -2.66 -13.34
C MET A 131 0.31 -4.13 -13.66
N ARG A 132 1.53 -4.40 -14.10
CA ARG A 132 2.07 -5.75 -14.27
C ARG A 132 3.29 -5.89 -13.37
N GLY A 133 3.40 -6.98 -12.64
CA GLY A 133 4.60 -7.33 -11.92
C GLY A 133 5.74 -7.71 -12.88
N LEU A 134 6.96 -7.42 -12.48
CA LEU A 134 8.17 -7.72 -13.27
C LEU A 134 8.93 -8.93 -12.74
N THR A 135 8.55 -9.49 -11.61
CA THR A 135 9.09 -10.76 -11.11
C THR A 135 8.34 -11.94 -11.71
N PRO A 136 8.95 -13.12 -11.84
CA PRO A 136 8.28 -14.29 -12.45
C PRO A 136 6.93 -14.65 -11.83
N ASN A 137 6.83 -14.64 -10.52
CA ASN A 137 5.59 -14.94 -9.80
C ASN A 137 4.52 -13.87 -10.00
N ALA A 138 4.89 -12.60 -9.98
CA ALA A 138 3.98 -11.49 -10.19
C ALA A 138 3.53 -11.38 -11.67
N GLU A 139 4.39 -11.75 -12.62
CA GLU A 139 4.05 -11.84 -14.03
C GLU A 139 3.03 -12.96 -14.28
N ALA A 140 3.20 -14.12 -13.64
CA ALA A 140 2.26 -15.23 -13.70
C ALA A 140 0.90 -14.90 -13.08
N ALA A 141 0.83 -14.01 -12.08
CA ALA A 141 -0.41 -13.52 -11.50
C ALA A 141 -1.21 -12.59 -12.43
N GLY A 142 -0.62 -12.13 -13.54
CA GLY A 142 -1.27 -11.33 -14.56
C GLY A 142 -1.33 -9.82 -14.23
N LEU A 143 -2.42 -9.16 -14.67
CA LEU A 143 -2.61 -7.74 -14.44
C LEU A 143 -3.03 -7.49 -12.99
N LEU A 144 -2.35 -6.54 -12.37
CA LEU A 144 -2.57 -6.12 -10.99
C LEU A 144 -3.27 -4.76 -10.99
N ALA A 145 -4.30 -4.62 -10.18
CA ALA A 145 -4.91 -3.31 -9.91
C ALA A 145 -4.28 -2.71 -8.65
N ALA A 146 -3.79 -1.49 -8.74
CA ALA A 146 -3.18 -0.81 -7.60
C ALA A 146 -3.95 0.44 -7.24
N SER A 147 -4.32 0.57 -5.97
CA SER A 147 -4.90 1.79 -5.41
C SER A 147 -3.80 2.61 -4.75
N PHE A 148 -3.72 3.88 -5.14
CA PHE A 148 -2.76 4.83 -4.60
C PHE A 148 -3.46 5.78 -3.65
N ASN A 149 -2.95 5.86 -2.45
CA ASN A 149 -3.46 6.78 -1.43
C ASN A 149 -2.32 7.31 -0.55
N THR A 150 -2.50 8.49 0.02
CA THR A 150 -1.61 9.00 1.07
C THR A 150 -1.90 8.31 2.38
N GLY A 151 -0.96 7.51 2.85
CA GLY A 151 -0.90 7.11 4.25
C GLY A 151 -0.45 8.29 5.12
N GLN A 152 -1.08 8.48 6.25
CA GLN A 152 -0.56 9.32 7.32
C GLN A 152 0.16 8.41 8.31
N SER A 153 1.43 8.68 8.53
CA SER A 153 2.21 8.13 9.64
C SER A 153 2.06 9.01 10.87
#